data_1170695d9f6dac6a645d4271c376580a
#
_entry.id   1170695d9f6dac6a645d4271c376580a
#
_cell.length_a   1.000
_cell.length_b   1.000
_cell.length_c   1.000
_cell.angle_alpha   90.00
_cell.angle_beta   90.00
_cell.angle_gamma   90.00
#
_symmetry.space_group_name_H-M   'P 1'
#
loop_
_entity.id
_entity.type
_entity.pdbx_description
1 polymer ?
#
loop_
_entity_poly.entity_id
_entity_poly.type
_entity_poly.pdbx_seq_one_letter_code
_entity_poly.pdbx_strand_id
1 'polypeptide(L)'
;MTVHDKAHDLGYALRNSAEYQAFLSAKQHLDNDAPGKAMVQDFFKKKLIAEYDLMAGNPEDKEKSQELQKMYEVIVLNPTARDFIHAHMRFQQVAADIYKIIGDAVAEGMDLFGKE
;
A
#
# COMPACT_ATOMS: atom_id res chain seq x y z
N MET A 1 6.94 -30.20 -6.19
CA MET A 1 6.27 -29.09 -5.50
C MET A 1 5.22 -28.46 -6.42
N THR A 2 4.04 -28.24 -5.90
CA THR A 2 2.95 -27.65 -6.67
C THR A 2 3.04 -26.11 -6.66
N VAL A 3 2.24 -25.49 -7.52
CA VAL A 3 2.11 -24.02 -7.53
C VAL A 3 1.65 -23.52 -6.16
N HIS A 4 0.73 -24.23 -5.52
CA HIS A 4 0.23 -23.85 -4.19
C HIS A 4 1.34 -23.93 -3.13
N ASP A 5 2.20 -24.94 -3.19
CA ASP A 5 3.34 -25.04 -2.26
C ASP A 5 4.28 -23.85 -2.42
N LYS A 6 4.55 -23.47 -3.68
CA LYS A 6 5.38 -22.29 -3.96
C LYS A 6 4.73 -20.99 -3.47
N ALA A 7 3.40 -20.90 -3.59
CA ALA A 7 2.67 -19.74 -3.08
C ALA A 7 2.77 -19.66 -1.56
N HIS A 8 2.67 -20.78 -0.86
CA HIS A 8 2.85 -20.80 0.60
C HIS A 8 4.28 -20.42 1.00
N ASP A 9 5.27 -20.90 0.26
CA ASP A 9 6.68 -20.52 0.49
C ASP A 9 6.86 -19.01 0.31
N LEU A 10 6.26 -18.44 -0.73
CA LEU A 10 6.31 -16.98 -0.96
C LEU A 10 5.64 -16.22 0.19
N GLY A 11 4.47 -16.68 0.63
CA GLY A 11 3.75 -16.07 1.75
C GLY A 11 4.61 -16.08 3.03
N TYR A 12 5.26 -17.20 3.30
CA TYR A 12 6.17 -17.33 4.43
C TYR A 12 7.36 -16.36 4.33
N ALA A 13 7.97 -16.29 3.14
CA ALA A 13 9.09 -15.39 2.90
C ALA A 13 8.69 -13.93 3.06
N LEU A 14 7.50 -13.57 2.56
CA LEU A 14 6.97 -12.21 2.67
C LEU A 14 6.71 -11.83 4.13
N ARG A 15 6.09 -12.73 4.89
CA ARG A 15 5.81 -12.54 6.32
C ARG A 15 7.10 -12.31 7.12
N ASN A 16 8.17 -12.98 6.76
CA ASN A 16 9.45 -12.88 7.45
C ASN A 16 10.40 -11.86 6.84
N SER A 17 9.94 -11.10 5.83
CA SER A 17 10.75 -10.05 5.24
C SER A 17 10.98 -8.90 6.22
N ALA A 18 12.11 -8.21 6.06
CA ALA A 18 12.42 -7.03 6.87
C ALA A 18 11.36 -5.94 6.71
N GLU A 19 10.85 -5.76 5.48
CA GLU A 19 9.84 -4.76 5.16
C GLU A 19 8.52 -5.02 5.90
N TYR A 20 8.06 -6.28 5.91
CA TYR A 20 6.83 -6.62 6.63
C TYR A 20 7.02 -6.52 8.15
N GLN A 21 8.15 -6.97 8.67
CA GLN A 21 8.43 -6.89 10.10
C GLN A 21 8.50 -5.43 10.57
N ALA A 22 9.10 -4.55 9.78
CA ALA A 22 9.12 -3.12 10.07
C ALA A 22 7.71 -2.53 10.04
N PHE A 23 6.90 -2.92 9.08
CA PHE A 23 5.51 -2.48 8.97
C PHE A 23 4.70 -2.94 10.17
N LEU A 24 4.82 -4.20 10.57
CA LEU A 24 4.10 -4.75 11.73
C LEU A 24 4.49 -4.04 13.02
N SER A 25 5.78 -3.78 13.22
CA SER A 25 6.29 -3.05 14.38
C SER A 25 5.74 -1.62 14.41
N ALA A 26 5.76 -0.93 13.27
CA ALA A 26 5.23 0.43 13.17
C ALA A 26 3.72 0.46 13.48
N LYS A 27 2.98 -0.57 13.03
CA LYS A 27 1.55 -0.70 13.34
C LYS A 27 1.33 -0.85 14.84
N GLN A 28 2.13 -1.66 15.51
CA GLN A 28 2.00 -1.85 16.96
C GLN A 28 2.23 -0.54 17.72
N HIS A 29 3.22 0.25 17.32
CA HIS A 29 3.45 1.57 17.90
C HIS A 29 2.27 2.52 17.63
N LEU A 30 1.75 2.48 16.41
CA LEU A 30 0.62 3.33 16.03
C LEU A 30 -0.64 2.98 16.84
N ASP A 31 -0.86 1.69 17.11
CA ASP A 31 -2.01 1.24 17.91
C ASP A 31 -1.99 1.82 19.32
N ASN A 32 -0.81 2.19 19.83
CA ASN A 32 -0.64 2.82 21.14
C ASN A 32 -0.65 4.36 21.08
N ASP A 33 -0.85 4.94 19.90
CA ASP A 33 -0.93 6.38 19.70
C ASP A 33 -2.29 6.70 19.07
N ALA A 34 -3.31 6.85 19.89
CA ALA A 34 -4.67 7.06 19.42
C ALA A 34 -4.84 8.29 18.51
N PRO A 35 -4.26 9.46 18.82
CA PRO A 35 -4.34 10.61 17.89
C PRO A 35 -3.64 10.34 16.55
N GLY A 36 -2.45 9.74 16.58
CA GLY A 36 -1.70 9.40 15.36
C GLY A 36 -2.44 8.39 14.51
N LYS A 37 -3.02 7.37 15.15
CA LYS A 37 -3.82 6.36 14.46
C LYS A 37 -5.03 6.98 13.77
N ALA A 38 -5.74 7.87 14.45
CA ALA A 38 -6.91 8.54 13.87
C ALA A 38 -6.51 9.37 12.64
N MET A 39 -5.39 10.07 12.70
CA MET A 39 -4.88 10.86 11.57
C MET A 39 -4.57 9.97 10.36
N VAL A 40 -3.90 8.85 10.59
CA VAL A 40 -3.53 7.90 9.52
C VAL A 40 -4.79 7.27 8.91
N GLN A 41 -5.73 6.84 9.75
CA GLN A 41 -6.99 6.26 9.28
C GLN A 41 -7.77 7.23 8.40
N ASP A 42 -7.87 8.49 8.81
CA ASP A 42 -8.57 9.53 8.04
C ASP A 42 -7.88 9.79 6.70
N PHE A 43 -6.55 9.86 6.71
CA PHE A 43 -5.76 10.07 5.51
C PHE A 43 -5.97 8.92 4.51
N PHE A 44 -5.85 7.68 4.96
CA PHE A 44 -6.02 6.51 4.07
C PHE A 44 -7.44 6.39 3.54
N LYS A 45 -8.43 6.71 4.35
CA LYS A 45 -9.83 6.71 3.92
C LYS A 45 -10.08 7.73 2.81
N LYS A 46 -9.58 8.94 2.96
CA LYS A 46 -9.73 10.00 1.94
C LYS A 46 -8.93 9.67 0.68
N LYS A 47 -7.73 9.12 0.86
CA LYS A 47 -6.92 8.68 -0.28
C LYS A 47 -7.61 7.58 -1.09
N LEU A 48 -8.20 6.61 -0.40
CA LEU A 48 -8.94 5.52 -1.04
C LEU A 48 -10.12 6.05 -1.83
N ILE A 49 -10.89 6.99 -1.26
CA ILE A 49 -12.02 7.63 -1.95
C ILE A 49 -11.56 8.37 -3.20
N ALA A 50 -10.45 9.11 -3.13
CA ALA A 50 -9.90 9.83 -4.26
C ALA A 50 -9.46 8.88 -5.38
N GLU A 51 -8.79 7.78 -5.02
CA GLU A 51 -8.37 6.75 -5.99
C GLU A 51 -9.58 6.09 -6.65
N TYR A 52 -10.61 5.80 -5.87
CA TYR A 52 -11.85 5.20 -6.37
C TYR A 52 -12.54 6.13 -7.37
N ASP A 53 -12.61 7.41 -7.08
CA ASP A 53 -13.21 8.41 -7.97
C ASP A 53 -12.47 8.48 -9.31
N LEU A 54 -11.12 8.44 -9.28
CA LEU A 54 -10.33 8.41 -10.52
C LEU A 54 -10.59 7.15 -11.34
N MET A 55 -10.67 6.00 -10.68
CA MET A 55 -10.96 4.71 -11.33
C MET A 55 -12.36 4.69 -11.94
N ALA A 56 -13.32 5.41 -11.34
CA ALA A 56 -14.69 5.52 -11.84
C ALA A 56 -14.81 6.49 -13.03
N GLY A 57 -13.70 7.10 -13.47
CA GLY A 57 -13.65 7.97 -14.61
C GLY A 57 -13.92 9.44 -14.29
N ASN A 58 -13.99 9.79 -13.01
CA ASN A 58 -14.15 11.19 -12.61
C ASN A 58 -12.84 11.94 -12.78
N PRO A 59 -12.89 13.25 -13.16
CA PRO A 59 -11.66 14.03 -13.29
C PRO A 59 -10.97 14.21 -11.94
N GLU A 60 -9.66 14.41 -11.98
CA GLU A 60 -8.88 14.72 -10.79
C GLU A 60 -9.40 15.99 -10.12
N ASP A 61 -9.65 15.89 -8.81
CA ASP A 61 -10.07 17.04 -8.01
C ASP A 61 -8.83 17.64 -7.33
N LYS A 62 -8.42 18.81 -7.81
CA LYS A 62 -7.23 19.48 -7.29
C LYS A 62 -7.38 19.88 -5.82
N GLU A 63 -8.58 20.24 -5.40
CA GLU A 63 -8.83 20.59 -4.00
C GLU A 63 -8.62 19.38 -3.08
N LYS A 64 -9.11 18.20 -3.49
CA LYS A 64 -8.91 16.96 -2.74
C LYS A 64 -7.44 16.56 -2.71
N SER A 65 -6.73 16.72 -3.82
CA SER A 65 -5.30 16.44 -3.87
C SER A 65 -4.51 17.35 -2.94
N GLN A 66 -4.85 18.63 -2.89
CA GLN A 66 -4.23 19.59 -1.98
C GLN A 66 -4.56 19.27 -0.52
N GLU A 67 -5.79 18.87 -0.24
CA GLU A 67 -6.19 18.45 1.11
C GLU A 67 -5.36 17.25 1.58
N LEU A 68 -5.18 16.24 0.72
CA LEU A 68 -4.36 15.08 1.04
C LEU A 68 -2.90 15.46 1.30
N GLN A 69 -2.37 16.39 0.50
CA GLN A 69 -1.01 16.88 0.68
C GLN A 69 -0.85 17.57 2.05
N LYS A 70 -1.81 18.40 2.42
CA LYS A 70 -1.80 19.09 3.71
C LYS A 70 -1.92 18.11 4.87
N MET A 71 -2.78 17.09 4.72
CA MET A 71 -2.90 16.04 5.73
C MET A 71 -1.58 15.31 5.93
N TYR A 72 -0.91 14.97 4.85
CA TYR A 72 0.40 14.31 4.90
C TYR A 72 1.44 15.18 5.62
N GLU A 73 1.47 16.47 5.31
CA GLU A 73 2.39 17.41 5.95
C GLU A 73 2.20 17.47 7.47
N VAL A 74 0.95 17.37 7.94
CA VAL A 74 0.65 17.32 9.37
C VAL A 74 1.04 15.96 9.96
N ILE A 75 0.73 14.88 9.27
CA ILE A 75 1.01 13.51 9.73
C ILE A 75 2.50 13.30 9.97
N VAL A 76 3.36 13.80 9.08
CA VAL A 76 4.82 13.59 9.21
C VAL A 76 5.43 14.32 10.40
N LEU A 77 4.69 15.23 11.02
CA LEU A 77 5.11 15.86 12.28
C LEU A 77 4.94 14.93 13.48
N ASN A 78 4.13 13.87 13.36
CA ASN A 78 3.97 12.85 14.38
C ASN A 78 4.88 11.66 14.01
N PRO A 79 5.96 11.41 14.78
CA PRO A 79 6.94 10.37 14.41
C PRO A 79 6.32 8.98 14.26
N THR A 80 5.39 8.61 15.11
CA THR A 80 4.73 7.29 15.07
C THR A 80 3.91 7.13 13.79
N ALA A 81 3.11 8.13 13.44
CA ALA A 81 2.30 8.12 12.23
C ALA A 81 3.19 8.16 10.97
N ARG A 82 4.23 9.00 10.98
CA ARG A 82 5.20 9.06 9.88
C ARG A 82 5.86 7.72 9.65
N ASP A 83 6.34 7.07 10.71
CA ASP A 83 7.04 5.79 10.60
C ASP A 83 6.12 4.71 10.04
N PHE A 84 4.85 4.70 10.46
CA PHE A 84 3.86 3.77 9.93
C PHE A 84 3.66 3.97 8.42
N ILE A 85 3.44 5.21 7.98
CA ILE A 85 3.23 5.50 6.56
C ILE A 85 4.44 5.09 5.74
N HIS A 86 5.64 5.40 6.18
CA HIS A 86 6.87 5.05 5.47
C HIS A 86 7.07 3.54 5.40
N ALA A 87 6.83 2.82 6.50
CA ALA A 87 6.93 1.36 6.51
C ALA A 87 5.87 0.72 5.60
N HIS A 88 4.65 1.26 5.60
CA HIS A 88 3.57 0.84 4.71
C HIS A 88 3.96 1.00 3.25
N MET A 89 4.52 2.15 2.88
CA MET A 89 4.94 2.41 1.50
C MET A 89 6.03 1.44 1.05
N ARG A 90 7.01 1.17 1.91
CA ARG A 90 8.08 0.21 1.58
C ARG A 90 7.53 -1.20 1.39
N PHE A 91 6.61 -1.62 2.25
CA PHE A 91 5.98 -2.93 2.11
C PHE A 91 5.11 -3.01 0.86
N GLN A 92 4.37 -1.96 0.55
CA GLN A 92 3.54 -1.88 -0.66
C GLN A 92 4.41 -2.00 -1.93
N GLN A 93 5.61 -1.45 -1.91
CA GLN A 93 6.53 -1.59 -3.04
C GLN A 93 6.95 -3.04 -3.25
N VAL A 94 7.26 -3.77 -2.17
CA VAL A 94 7.59 -5.20 -2.24
C VAL A 94 6.41 -5.99 -2.80
N ALA A 95 5.20 -5.73 -2.31
CA ALA A 95 3.99 -6.39 -2.80
C ALA A 95 3.74 -6.10 -4.28
N ALA A 96 3.91 -4.86 -4.70
CA ALA A 96 3.73 -4.47 -6.10
C ALA A 96 4.75 -5.17 -7.01
N ASP A 97 6.00 -5.27 -6.57
CA ASP A 97 7.05 -5.97 -7.31
C ASP A 97 6.69 -7.46 -7.49
N ILE A 98 6.16 -8.10 -6.45
CA ILE A 98 5.74 -9.50 -6.49
C ILE A 98 4.58 -9.68 -7.47
N TYR A 99 3.56 -8.82 -7.40
CA TYR A 99 2.44 -8.87 -8.34
C TYR A 99 2.89 -8.69 -9.78
N LYS A 100 3.85 -7.80 -10.01
CA LYS A 100 4.42 -7.58 -11.35
C LYS A 100 5.14 -8.82 -11.85
N ILE A 101 5.94 -9.46 -11.01
CA ILE A 101 6.66 -10.69 -11.38
C ILE A 101 5.67 -11.78 -11.78
N ILE A 102 4.62 -11.98 -10.98
CA ILE A 102 3.58 -12.98 -11.27
C ILE A 102 2.84 -12.63 -12.56
N GLY A 103 2.44 -11.37 -12.70
CA GLY A 103 1.72 -10.90 -13.89
C GLY A 103 2.51 -11.06 -15.17
N ASP A 104 3.80 -10.71 -15.13
CA ASP A 104 4.69 -10.84 -16.30
C ASP A 104 4.86 -12.31 -16.68
N ALA A 105 4.92 -13.20 -15.70
CA ALA A 105 5.10 -14.63 -15.95
C ALA A 105 3.94 -15.26 -16.71
N VAL A 106 2.74 -14.71 -16.59
CA VAL A 106 1.53 -15.26 -17.22
C VAL A 106 0.92 -14.30 -18.24
N ALA A 107 1.64 -13.24 -18.60
CA ALA A 107 1.11 -12.16 -19.44
C ALA A 107 0.63 -12.67 -20.80
N GLU A 108 1.35 -13.61 -21.41
CA GLU A 108 1.01 -14.13 -22.74
C GLU A 108 -0.38 -14.74 -22.77
N GLY A 109 -0.71 -15.58 -21.77
CA GLY A 109 -2.01 -16.23 -21.69
C GLY A 109 -3.12 -15.31 -21.24
N MET A 110 -2.79 -14.28 -20.45
CA MET A 110 -3.76 -13.32 -19.93
C MET A 110 -4.08 -12.19 -20.92
N ASP A 111 -3.30 -12.04 -21.98
CA ASP A 111 -3.52 -11.00 -22.98
C ASP A 111 -4.57 -11.47 -23.99
N LEU A 112 -5.84 -11.23 -23.66
CA LEU A 112 -6.98 -11.65 -24.46
C LEU A 112 -7.09 -10.91 -25.79
N PHE A 113 -6.66 -9.65 -25.84
CA PHE A 113 -6.84 -8.78 -27.00
C PHE A 113 -5.60 -8.66 -27.88
N GLY A 114 -4.49 -9.26 -27.47
CA GLY A 114 -3.23 -9.20 -28.17
C GLY A 114 -2.54 -7.83 -28.07
N LYS A 115 -1.27 -7.79 -28.47
CA LYS A 115 -0.51 -6.55 -28.54
C LYS A 115 -0.63 -5.97 -29.94
N GLU A 116 -1.02 -4.73 -30.01
CA GLU A 116 -1.02 -3.98 -31.26
C GLU A 116 0.22 -3.11 -31.36
#